data_d1bce7d0e48f64d96ba5fffec423ac85
#
_entry.id   d1bce7d0e48f64d96ba5fffec423ac85
#
_cell.length_a   1.000
_cell.length_b   1.000
_cell.length_c   1.000
_cell.angle_alpha   90.00
_cell.angle_beta   90.00
_cell.angle_gamma   90.00
#
_symmetry.space_group_name_H-M   'P 1'
#
loop_
_entity.id
_entity.type
_entity.pdbx_description
1 polymer ?
#
loop_
_entity_poly.entity_id
_entity_poly.type
_entity_poly.pdbx_seq_one_letter_code
_entity_poly.pdbx_strand_id
1 'polypeptide(L)'
;AVRTAEELFSLLGAEATILCDAPDGTNINRECGSTHVEHLASLMAEGKYDLAVAFDGDADRCLAVDEKGHVVNGDQMIAIFARQMKAEGRLPGDAAVVTVMSSFGFFRFAREQGIHAETTKVGDRYVLENMRKNGYNIGGEQSGHIIFREYMPTGDGELSAIQLMRVMKKTGEPLSVLAGRMPITPQVLLNVAADRDMKEALHESPEMEALIEECEERLGDTGRILIRASGTEPLIRVMVEGEDAALIRELAERLAAGCEKLLK
;
A
#
# COMPACT_ATOMS: atom_id res chain seq x y z
N ALA A 1 16.34 11.62 -3.04
CA ALA A 1 15.57 12.47 -3.96
C ALA A 1 16.05 13.94 -3.99
N VAL A 2 16.38 14.57 -2.86
CA VAL A 2 16.75 16.01 -2.79
C VAL A 2 17.81 16.47 -3.82
N ARG A 3 18.75 15.61 -4.18
CA ARG A 3 19.84 15.97 -5.13
C ARG A 3 19.50 15.64 -6.59
N THR A 4 18.49 14.86 -6.83
CA THR A 4 18.21 14.25 -8.13
C THR A 4 16.87 14.66 -8.70
N ALA A 5 15.85 14.88 -7.87
CA ALA A 5 14.48 15.07 -8.32
C ALA A 5 14.30 16.28 -9.24
N GLU A 6 14.87 17.45 -8.90
CA GLU A 6 14.72 18.67 -9.70
C GLU A 6 15.27 18.48 -11.12
N GLU A 7 16.52 18.02 -11.23
CA GLU A 7 17.17 17.78 -12.52
C GLU A 7 16.46 16.67 -13.30
N LEU A 8 16.11 15.58 -12.64
CA LEU A 8 15.45 14.41 -13.23
C LEU A 8 14.09 14.79 -13.85
N PHE A 9 13.23 15.45 -13.10
CA PHE A 9 11.90 15.83 -13.59
C PHE A 9 11.98 16.93 -14.66
N SER A 10 12.90 17.88 -14.53
CA SER A 10 13.15 18.88 -15.56
C SER A 10 13.61 18.26 -16.87
N LEU A 11 14.53 17.29 -16.86
CA LEU A 11 14.97 16.57 -18.05
C LEU A 11 13.83 15.79 -18.73
N LEU A 12 12.83 15.38 -17.98
CA LEU A 12 11.63 14.72 -18.49
C LEU A 12 10.56 15.72 -19.00
N GLY A 13 10.84 17.03 -18.89
CA GLY A 13 9.95 18.10 -19.33
C GLY A 13 8.79 18.37 -18.39
N ALA A 14 8.90 18.01 -17.12
CA ALA A 14 7.94 18.38 -16.08
C ALA A 14 8.28 19.77 -15.50
N GLU A 15 7.26 20.58 -15.26
CA GLU A 15 7.37 21.81 -14.46
C GLU A 15 7.21 21.43 -12.99
N ALA A 16 8.33 21.21 -12.30
CA ALA A 16 8.34 20.71 -10.93
C ALA A 16 8.55 21.82 -9.90
N THR A 17 7.76 21.82 -8.84
CA THR A 17 8.01 22.59 -7.62
C THR A 17 8.56 21.63 -6.56
N ILE A 18 9.78 21.86 -6.11
CA ILE A 18 10.42 21.01 -5.10
C ILE A 18 10.20 21.64 -3.72
N LEU A 19 9.81 20.82 -2.77
CA LEU A 19 9.56 21.20 -1.39
C LEU A 19 10.47 20.43 -0.46
N CYS A 20 10.81 21.01 0.69
CA CYS A 20 11.65 20.39 1.72
C CYS A 20 13.02 19.96 1.21
N ASP A 21 13.63 20.77 0.35
CA ASP A 21 14.88 20.56 -0.37
C ASP A 21 16.15 21.04 0.35
N ALA A 22 16.02 21.51 1.59
CA ALA A 22 17.09 22.04 2.41
C ALA A 22 17.44 21.11 3.59
N PRO A 23 18.12 19.95 3.35
CA PRO A 23 18.50 19.03 4.41
C PRO A 23 19.62 19.61 5.27
N ASP A 24 19.45 19.55 6.59
CA ASP A 24 20.44 19.99 7.58
C ASP A 24 21.13 18.85 8.33
N GLY A 25 20.81 17.58 7.95
CA GLY A 25 21.32 16.36 8.58
C GLY A 25 20.49 15.89 9.77
N THR A 26 19.51 16.67 10.22
CA THR A 26 18.66 16.36 11.39
C THR A 26 17.17 16.50 11.12
N ASN A 27 16.80 17.10 9.98
CA ASN A 27 15.41 17.42 9.61
C ASN A 27 14.75 16.39 8.68
N ILE A 28 15.31 15.20 8.55
CA ILE A 28 14.73 14.12 7.74
C ILE A 28 13.29 13.82 8.21
N ASN A 29 12.35 13.73 7.26
CA ASN A 29 10.92 13.47 7.50
C ASN A 29 10.21 14.47 8.44
N ARG A 30 10.80 15.64 8.72
CA ARG A 30 10.17 16.65 9.55
C ARG A 30 9.03 17.33 8.78
N GLU A 31 7.80 16.94 9.10
CA GLU A 31 6.57 17.46 8.48
C GLU A 31 6.57 17.34 6.95
N CYS A 32 7.25 16.33 6.41
CA CYS A 32 7.36 16.09 4.97
C CYS A 32 7.60 14.62 4.64
N GLY A 33 7.65 14.32 3.33
CA GLY A 33 7.88 13.00 2.80
C GLY A 33 6.64 12.10 2.80
N SER A 34 6.85 10.82 2.47
CA SER A 34 5.76 9.85 2.31
C SER A 34 5.01 9.52 3.61
N THR A 35 5.56 9.90 4.76
CA THR A 35 4.93 9.73 6.08
C THR A 35 4.09 10.95 6.51
N HIS A 36 4.15 12.07 5.76
CA HIS A 36 3.47 13.33 6.05
C HIS A 36 2.95 13.98 4.76
N VAL A 37 2.03 13.27 4.08
CA VAL A 37 1.50 13.68 2.76
C VAL A 37 0.38 14.73 2.84
N GLU A 38 -0.13 15.03 4.03
CA GLU A 38 -1.29 15.92 4.26
C GLU A 38 -1.01 17.34 3.76
N HIS A 39 0.23 17.78 3.90
CA HIS A 39 0.67 19.08 3.39
C HIS A 39 0.56 19.14 1.86
N LEU A 40 0.95 18.10 1.13
CA LEU A 40 0.78 18.00 -0.31
C LEU A 40 -0.69 17.99 -0.73
N ALA A 41 -1.53 17.28 0.02
CA ALA A 41 -2.97 17.24 -0.22
C ALA A 41 -3.59 18.67 -0.19
N SER A 42 -3.17 19.50 0.76
CA SER A 42 -3.61 20.87 0.86
C SER A 42 -3.16 21.74 -0.32
N LEU A 43 -1.91 21.57 -0.80
CA LEU A 43 -1.38 22.28 -1.97
C LEU A 43 -2.09 21.85 -3.27
N MET A 44 -2.37 20.58 -3.43
CA MET A 44 -3.07 20.05 -4.59
C MET A 44 -4.50 20.59 -4.70
N ALA A 45 -5.17 20.80 -3.56
CA ALA A 45 -6.50 21.40 -3.52
C ALA A 45 -6.58 22.82 -4.10
N GLU A 46 -5.44 23.53 -4.26
CA GLU A 46 -5.38 24.83 -4.95
C GLU A 46 -5.54 24.73 -6.48
N GLY A 47 -5.50 23.52 -7.04
CA GLY A 47 -5.78 23.25 -8.47
C GLY A 47 -4.69 23.71 -9.44
N LYS A 48 -3.42 23.80 -8.98
CA LYS A 48 -2.30 24.28 -9.80
C LYS A 48 -1.44 23.16 -10.39
N TYR A 49 -1.55 21.95 -9.86
CA TYR A 49 -0.67 20.82 -10.21
C TYR A 49 -1.48 19.63 -10.71
N ASP A 50 -0.90 18.86 -11.64
CA ASP A 50 -1.50 17.62 -12.15
C ASP A 50 -1.32 16.43 -11.17
N LEU A 51 -0.23 16.42 -10.43
CA LEU A 51 0.03 15.47 -9.33
C LEU A 51 1.10 16.02 -8.39
N ALA A 52 1.13 15.49 -7.18
CA ALA A 52 2.26 15.62 -6.29
C ALA A 52 2.80 14.24 -5.90
N VAL A 53 4.09 14.17 -5.60
CA VAL A 53 4.74 12.94 -5.11
C VAL A 53 5.56 13.24 -3.88
N ALA A 54 5.56 12.30 -2.94
CA ALA A 54 6.32 12.37 -1.70
C ALA A 54 7.23 11.15 -1.57
N PHE A 55 8.50 11.40 -1.29
CA PHE A 55 9.49 10.36 -1.05
C PHE A 55 9.79 10.25 0.46
N ASP A 56 10.26 9.11 0.91
CA ASP A 56 10.81 8.97 2.25
C ASP A 56 12.31 9.31 2.31
N GLY A 57 12.94 9.07 3.45
CA GLY A 57 14.27 9.58 3.72
C GLY A 57 15.38 9.05 2.81
N ASP A 58 15.31 7.81 2.36
CA ASP A 58 16.25 7.18 1.42
C ASP A 58 15.67 7.04 0.01
N ALA A 59 14.45 7.58 -0.20
CA ALA A 59 13.75 7.66 -1.48
C ALA A 59 13.44 6.29 -2.13
N ASP A 60 13.37 5.23 -1.35
CA ASP A 60 12.98 3.91 -1.81
C ASP A 60 11.45 3.75 -1.91
N ARG A 61 10.70 4.70 -1.33
CA ARG A 61 9.23 4.79 -1.34
C ARG A 61 8.75 6.05 -2.01
N CYS A 62 7.59 5.93 -2.65
CA CYS A 62 6.85 7.04 -3.23
C CYS A 62 5.37 6.89 -2.94
N LEU A 63 4.75 7.93 -2.39
CA LEU A 63 3.31 8.11 -2.39
C LEU A 63 2.95 9.29 -3.28
N ALA A 64 1.76 9.27 -3.87
CA ALA A 64 1.29 10.35 -4.72
C ALA A 64 0.05 11.04 -4.13
N VAL A 65 -0.24 12.23 -4.63
CA VAL A 65 -1.49 12.96 -4.36
C VAL A 65 -2.05 13.40 -5.71
N ASP A 66 -3.33 13.13 -5.91
CA ASP A 66 -4.01 13.47 -7.15
C ASP A 66 -4.34 14.97 -7.25
N GLU A 67 -4.80 15.41 -8.40
CA GLU A 67 -5.18 16.81 -8.70
C GLU A 67 -6.35 17.33 -7.85
N LYS A 68 -7.01 16.46 -7.07
CA LYS A 68 -8.10 16.81 -6.15
C LYS A 68 -7.66 16.81 -4.67
N GLY A 69 -6.39 16.49 -4.41
CA GLY A 69 -5.85 16.43 -3.07
C GLY A 69 -6.05 15.07 -2.35
N HIS A 70 -6.44 14.01 -3.06
CA HIS A 70 -6.55 12.69 -2.46
C HIS A 70 -5.21 11.95 -2.52
N VAL A 71 -4.84 11.34 -1.42
CA VAL A 71 -3.64 10.50 -1.35
C VAL A 71 -3.84 9.23 -2.17
N VAL A 72 -2.88 8.93 -3.03
CA VAL A 72 -2.77 7.70 -3.81
C VAL A 72 -1.67 6.85 -3.22
N ASN A 73 -2.05 5.79 -2.52
CA ASN A 73 -1.12 4.92 -1.80
C ASN A 73 -0.44 3.88 -2.72
N GLY A 74 0.51 3.13 -2.17
CA GLY A 74 1.27 2.13 -2.93
C GLY A 74 0.40 1.05 -3.58
N ASP A 75 -0.68 0.60 -2.94
CA ASP A 75 -1.59 -0.38 -3.54
C ASP A 75 -2.29 0.18 -4.78
N GLN A 76 -2.76 1.43 -4.72
CA GLN A 76 -3.37 2.09 -5.88
C GLN A 76 -2.34 2.32 -6.99
N MET A 77 -1.12 2.70 -6.64
CA MET A 77 -0.03 2.83 -7.63
C MET A 77 0.30 1.49 -8.29
N ILE A 78 0.44 0.41 -7.52
CA ILE A 78 0.66 -0.94 -8.06
C ILE A 78 -0.50 -1.37 -8.96
N ALA A 79 -1.75 -1.08 -8.57
CA ALA A 79 -2.94 -1.36 -9.37
C ALA A 79 -2.90 -0.62 -10.73
N ILE A 80 -2.56 0.67 -10.73
CA ILE A 80 -2.38 1.49 -11.94
C ILE A 80 -1.31 0.88 -12.85
N PHE A 81 -0.14 0.54 -12.28
CA PHE A 81 0.99 0.00 -13.03
C PHE A 81 0.68 -1.39 -13.59
N ALA A 82 0.17 -2.30 -12.76
CA ALA A 82 -0.14 -3.67 -13.18
C ALA A 82 -1.18 -3.67 -14.31
N ARG A 83 -2.24 -2.87 -14.21
CA ARG A 83 -3.22 -2.71 -15.28
C ARG A 83 -2.60 -2.19 -16.58
N GLN A 84 -1.74 -1.16 -16.48
CA GLN A 84 -1.07 -0.61 -17.66
C GLN A 84 -0.08 -1.61 -18.28
N MET A 85 0.72 -2.28 -17.45
CA MET A 85 1.67 -3.30 -17.90
C MET A 85 0.95 -4.48 -18.56
N LYS A 86 -0.21 -4.90 -18.02
CA LYS A 86 -1.05 -5.93 -18.64
C LYS A 86 -1.52 -5.50 -20.02
N ALA A 87 -2.04 -4.29 -20.15
CA ALA A 87 -2.48 -3.75 -21.44
C ALA A 87 -1.33 -3.64 -22.47
N GLU A 88 -0.08 -3.52 -22.01
CA GLU A 88 1.13 -3.46 -22.84
C GLU A 88 1.75 -4.84 -23.10
N GLY A 89 1.20 -5.94 -22.56
CA GLY A 89 1.78 -7.28 -22.65
C GLY A 89 3.10 -7.44 -21.87
N ARG A 90 3.32 -6.62 -20.85
CA ARG A 90 4.54 -6.58 -20.02
C ARG A 90 4.33 -7.11 -18.60
N LEU A 91 3.18 -7.73 -18.33
CA LEU A 91 2.85 -8.32 -17.03
C LEU A 91 2.93 -9.85 -17.10
N PRO A 92 4.08 -10.48 -16.87
CA PRO A 92 4.24 -11.92 -16.93
C PRO A 92 3.28 -12.64 -15.99
N GLY A 93 2.58 -13.66 -16.49
CA GLY A 93 1.58 -14.41 -15.73
C GLY A 93 0.37 -13.58 -15.31
N ASP A 94 0.20 -12.38 -15.87
CA ASP A 94 -0.79 -11.41 -15.42
C ASP A 94 -0.73 -11.16 -13.90
N ALA A 95 0.48 -11.20 -13.31
CA ALA A 95 0.67 -11.21 -11.86
C ALA A 95 1.36 -9.96 -11.33
N ALA A 96 0.90 -9.49 -10.16
CA ALA A 96 1.56 -8.49 -9.32
C ALA A 96 1.80 -9.08 -7.93
N VAL A 97 3.00 -8.84 -7.37
CA VAL A 97 3.39 -9.36 -6.05
C VAL A 97 3.15 -8.29 -5.00
N VAL A 98 2.35 -8.63 -4.00
CA VAL A 98 2.00 -7.73 -2.89
C VAL A 98 2.20 -8.43 -1.55
N THR A 99 2.00 -7.72 -0.45
CA THR A 99 2.07 -8.34 0.88
C THR A 99 0.69 -8.62 1.45
N VAL A 100 0.65 -9.41 2.53
CA VAL A 100 -0.58 -9.64 3.32
C VAL A 100 -1.21 -8.33 3.83
N MET A 101 -0.47 -7.21 3.81
CA MET A 101 -0.97 -5.90 4.24
C MET A 101 -1.63 -5.11 3.12
N SER A 102 -1.52 -5.53 1.86
CA SER A 102 -2.24 -4.85 0.77
C SER A 102 -3.74 -4.91 0.99
N SER A 103 -4.43 -3.83 0.65
CA SER A 103 -5.83 -3.63 1.01
C SER A 103 -6.79 -4.61 0.32
N PHE A 104 -7.95 -4.84 0.93
CA PHE A 104 -9.03 -5.61 0.31
C PHE A 104 -9.42 -5.03 -1.06
N GLY A 105 -9.41 -3.70 -1.20
CA GLY A 105 -9.67 -3.02 -2.46
C GLY A 105 -8.71 -3.45 -3.57
N PHE A 106 -7.43 -3.69 -3.26
CA PHE A 106 -6.45 -4.19 -4.22
C PHE A 106 -6.79 -5.60 -4.70
N PHE A 107 -7.11 -6.52 -3.80
CA PHE A 107 -7.45 -7.89 -4.17
C PHE A 107 -8.71 -7.97 -5.03
N ARG A 108 -9.73 -7.15 -4.69
CA ARG A 108 -10.94 -7.03 -5.49
C ARG A 108 -10.65 -6.48 -6.88
N PHE A 109 -9.92 -5.38 -6.97
CA PHE A 109 -9.49 -4.78 -8.23
C PHE A 109 -8.71 -5.79 -9.09
N ALA A 110 -7.74 -6.49 -8.51
CA ALA A 110 -6.92 -7.47 -9.21
C ALA A 110 -7.79 -8.58 -9.82
N ARG A 111 -8.74 -9.12 -9.05
CA ARG A 111 -9.71 -10.13 -9.52
C ARG A 111 -10.56 -9.60 -10.68
N GLU A 112 -11.09 -8.38 -10.58
CA GLU A 112 -11.92 -7.75 -11.61
C GLU A 112 -11.13 -7.47 -12.91
N GLN A 113 -9.84 -7.16 -12.79
CA GLN A 113 -8.96 -6.93 -13.94
C GLN A 113 -8.30 -8.21 -14.49
N GLY A 114 -8.59 -9.37 -13.91
CA GLY A 114 -7.92 -10.63 -14.24
C GLY A 114 -6.41 -10.58 -13.97
N ILE A 115 -6.01 -9.87 -12.93
CA ILE A 115 -4.63 -9.80 -12.44
C ILE A 115 -4.50 -10.77 -11.26
N HIS A 116 -3.50 -11.62 -11.30
CA HIS A 116 -3.17 -12.51 -10.19
C HIS A 116 -2.42 -11.74 -9.11
N ALA A 117 -3.03 -11.58 -7.94
CA ALA A 117 -2.39 -10.97 -6.77
C ALA A 117 -1.60 -12.05 -6.00
N GLU A 118 -0.31 -12.14 -6.24
CA GLU A 118 0.59 -13.04 -5.52
C GLU A 118 0.94 -12.42 -4.18
N THR A 119 0.70 -13.14 -3.08
CA THR A 119 0.80 -12.58 -1.73
C THR A 119 2.01 -13.13 -0.97
N THR A 120 2.76 -12.24 -0.33
CA THR A 120 3.92 -12.57 0.50
C THR A 120 3.75 -12.07 1.94
N LYS A 121 4.69 -12.48 2.81
CA LYS A 121 4.88 -11.83 4.12
C LYS A 121 5.28 -10.36 3.92
N VAL A 122 5.06 -9.54 4.94
CA VAL A 122 5.49 -8.14 4.98
C VAL A 122 7.01 -8.05 4.90
N GLY A 123 7.49 -7.18 4.03
CA GLY A 123 8.91 -6.91 3.79
C GLY A 123 9.27 -7.02 2.30
N ASP A 124 9.93 -5.99 1.79
CA ASP A 124 10.41 -5.83 0.42
C ASP A 124 11.23 -7.05 -0.07
N ARG A 125 12.04 -7.61 0.82
CA ARG A 125 12.82 -8.82 0.55
C ARG A 125 11.93 -9.98 0.08
N TYR A 126 10.80 -10.24 0.75
CA TYR A 126 9.91 -11.35 0.39
C TYR A 126 9.20 -11.09 -0.93
N VAL A 127 8.84 -9.83 -1.19
CA VAL A 127 8.30 -9.40 -2.49
C VAL A 127 9.30 -9.68 -3.60
N LEU A 128 10.55 -9.21 -3.44
CA LEU A 128 11.59 -9.40 -4.45
C LEU A 128 11.95 -10.88 -4.67
N GLU A 129 12.06 -11.66 -3.60
CA GLU A 129 12.33 -13.11 -3.70
C GLU A 129 11.24 -13.83 -4.50
N ASN A 130 9.96 -13.51 -4.24
CA ASN A 130 8.84 -14.06 -4.98
C ASN A 130 8.87 -13.64 -6.46
N MET A 131 9.09 -12.34 -6.74
CA MET A 131 9.22 -11.81 -8.09
C MET A 131 10.31 -12.50 -8.89
N ARG A 132 11.47 -12.73 -8.28
CA ARG A 132 12.61 -13.43 -8.91
C ARG A 132 12.30 -14.89 -9.20
N LYS A 133 11.70 -15.59 -8.24
CA LYS A 133 11.35 -17.01 -8.34
C LYS A 133 10.37 -17.28 -9.49
N ASN A 134 9.37 -16.41 -9.63
CA ASN A 134 8.26 -16.61 -10.56
C ASN A 134 8.38 -15.79 -11.85
N GLY A 135 9.40 -14.93 -11.95
CA GLY A 135 9.62 -14.11 -13.16
C GLY A 135 8.72 -12.90 -13.27
N TYR A 136 8.07 -12.45 -12.19
CA TYR A 136 7.15 -11.32 -12.20
C TYR A 136 7.88 -9.98 -12.27
N ASN A 137 7.27 -8.98 -12.90
CA ASN A 137 7.92 -7.71 -13.21
C ASN A 137 7.56 -6.58 -12.26
N ILE A 138 6.45 -6.69 -11.52
CA ILE A 138 6.01 -5.66 -10.58
C ILE A 138 5.62 -6.28 -9.24
N GLY A 139 5.95 -5.59 -8.18
CA GLY A 139 5.52 -5.90 -6.82
C GLY A 139 5.81 -4.75 -5.88
N GLY A 140 5.28 -4.82 -4.67
CA GLY A 140 5.53 -3.78 -3.68
C GLY A 140 4.59 -3.84 -2.48
N GLU A 141 4.54 -2.73 -1.76
CA GLU A 141 3.80 -2.56 -0.51
C GLU A 141 2.93 -1.31 -0.53
N GLN A 142 1.88 -1.31 0.26
CA GLN A 142 1.00 -0.15 0.45
C GLN A 142 1.75 1.13 0.87
N SER A 143 2.89 0.96 1.55
CA SER A 143 3.78 2.07 1.97
C SER A 143 4.42 2.84 0.82
N GLY A 144 4.29 2.36 -0.43
CA GLY A 144 4.87 2.97 -1.61
C GLY A 144 6.25 2.42 -2.01
N HIS A 145 6.75 1.38 -1.35
CA HIS A 145 7.94 0.65 -1.80
C HIS A 145 7.54 -0.23 -2.98
N ILE A 146 7.86 0.19 -4.20
CA ILE A 146 7.44 -0.47 -5.45
C ILE A 146 8.66 -0.87 -6.25
N ILE A 147 8.70 -2.13 -6.64
CA ILE A 147 9.79 -2.75 -7.39
C ILE A 147 9.35 -2.96 -8.84
N PHE A 148 10.05 -2.35 -9.76
CA PHE A 148 9.97 -2.64 -11.20
C PHE A 148 11.18 -3.47 -11.60
N ARG A 149 11.08 -4.79 -11.55
CA ARG A 149 12.21 -5.71 -11.72
C ARG A 149 12.94 -5.57 -13.07
N GLU A 150 12.26 -5.06 -14.10
CA GLU A 150 12.89 -4.77 -15.39
C GLU A 150 13.93 -3.65 -15.32
N TYR A 151 13.85 -2.79 -14.31
CA TYR A 151 14.74 -1.64 -14.12
C TYR A 151 15.66 -1.83 -12.92
N MET A 152 15.10 -2.12 -11.75
CA MET A 152 15.84 -2.17 -10.49
C MET A 152 15.40 -3.38 -9.63
N PRO A 153 16.33 -4.01 -8.89
CA PRO A 153 16.02 -5.11 -7.97
C PRO A 153 15.63 -4.61 -6.56
N THR A 154 15.15 -3.39 -6.44
CA THR A 154 14.72 -2.76 -5.18
C THR A 154 13.64 -1.73 -5.47
N GLY A 155 12.98 -1.23 -4.43
CA GLY A 155 12.13 -0.05 -4.54
C GLY A 155 12.93 1.18 -4.96
N ASP A 156 12.29 2.02 -5.78
CA ASP A 156 12.83 3.29 -6.23
C ASP A 156 11.65 4.27 -6.39
N GLY A 157 11.61 5.25 -5.49
CA GLY A 157 10.51 6.22 -5.44
C GLY A 157 10.51 7.14 -6.66
N GLU A 158 11.67 7.59 -7.13
CA GLU A 158 11.76 8.45 -8.32
C GLU A 158 11.33 7.70 -9.58
N LEU A 159 11.75 6.44 -9.74
CA LEU A 159 11.27 5.58 -10.81
C LEU A 159 9.76 5.37 -10.74
N SER A 160 9.21 5.16 -9.54
CA SER A 160 7.77 5.01 -9.32
C SER A 160 7.01 6.26 -9.74
N ALA A 161 7.49 7.45 -9.39
CA ALA A 161 6.92 8.74 -9.82
C ALA A 161 6.95 8.88 -11.35
N ILE A 162 8.08 8.55 -12.00
CA ILE A 162 8.23 8.60 -13.46
C ILE A 162 7.25 7.65 -14.15
N GLN A 163 7.12 6.41 -13.64
CA GLN A 163 6.19 5.45 -14.21
C GLN A 163 4.73 5.90 -14.05
N LEU A 164 4.40 6.58 -12.94
CA LEU A 164 3.06 7.14 -12.73
C LEU A 164 2.76 8.23 -13.76
N MET A 165 3.66 9.20 -13.91
CA MET A 165 3.54 10.26 -14.94
C MET A 165 3.47 9.69 -16.36
N ARG A 166 4.26 8.63 -16.64
CA ARG A 166 4.21 7.91 -17.93
C ARG A 166 2.82 7.35 -18.20
N VAL A 167 2.19 6.71 -17.19
CA VAL A 167 0.82 6.17 -17.35
C VAL A 167 -0.18 7.29 -17.58
N MET A 168 -0.15 8.35 -16.77
CA MET A 168 -1.02 9.53 -16.95
C MET A 168 -0.89 10.11 -18.36
N LYS A 169 0.34 10.35 -18.83
CA LYS A 169 0.60 10.91 -20.16
C LYS A 169 0.15 9.97 -21.28
N LYS A 170 0.35 8.67 -21.12
CA LYS A 170 -0.03 7.67 -22.13
C LYS A 170 -1.55 7.50 -22.26
N THR A 171 -2.26 7.54 -21.15
CA THR A 171 -3.71 7.38 -21.11
C THR A 171 -4.45 8.70 -21.37
N GLY A 172 -3.83 9.83 -21.10
CA GLY A 172 -4.47 11.15 -21.12
C GLY A 172 -5.46 11.36 -19.96
N GLU A 173 -5.37 10.51 -18.93
CA GLU A 173 -6.30 10.54 -17.79
C GLU A 173 -5.65 11.17 -16.56
N PRO A 174 -6.38 11.99 -15.80
CA PRO A 174 -5.89 12.51 -14.53
C PRO A 174 -5.71 11.40 -13.50
N LEU A 175 -4.86 11.64 -12.51
CA LEU A 175 -4.52 10.62 -11.50
C LEU A 175 -5.73 10.17 -10.69
N SER A 176 -6.66 11.08 -10.36
CA SER A 176 -7.88 10.72 -9.63
C SER A 176 -8.76 9.69 -10.37
N VAL A 177 -8.76 9.71 -11.71
CA VAL A 177 -9.49 8.73 -12.52
C VAL A 177 -8.76 7.39 -12.52
N LEU A 178 -7.43 7.41 -12.65
CA LEU A 178 -6.62 6.19 -12.61
C LEU A 178 -6.72 5.48 -11.26
N ALA A 179 -6.53 6.23 -10.16
CA ALA A 179 -6.59 5.72 -8.80
C ALA A 179 -8.00 5.29 -8.38
N GLY A 180 -9.03 6.01 -8.84
CA GLY A 180 -10.44 5.71 -8.54
C GLY A 180 -10.93 4.35 -9.08
N ARG A 181 -10.17 3.71 -9.98
CA ARG A 181 -10.46 2.33 -10.45
C ARG A 181 -10.22 1.27 -9.38
N MET A 182 -9.39 1.58 -8.42
CA MET A 182 -9.19 0.78 -7.22
C MET A 182 -9.73 1.56 -6.02
N PRO A 183 -10.98 1.39 -5.62
CA PRO A 183 -11.54 2.09 -4.47
C PRO A 183 -10.88 1.64 -3.17
N ILE A 184 -10.62 2.61 -2.30
CA ILE A 184 -10.16 2.33 -0.93
C ILE A 184 -11.37 1.85 -0.13
N THR A 185 -11.25 0.70 0.52
CA THR A 185 -12.25 0.18 1.43
C THR A 185 -12.00 0.64 2.86
N PRO A 186 -13.05 0.90 3.66
CA PRO A 186 -12.91 1.15 5.08
C PRO A 186 -12.12 0.06 5.79
N GLN A 187 -11.33 0.45 6.77
CA GLN A 187 -10.48 -0.44 7.57
C GLN A 187 -10.60 -0.08 9.05
N VAL A 188 -10.66 -1.09 9.90
CA VAL A 188 -10.53 -0.97 11.35
C VAL A 188 -9.31 -1.78 11.79
N LEU A 189 -8.36 -1.13 12.48
CA LEU A 189 -7.19 -1.76 13.05
C LEU A 189 -7.22 -1.56 14.58
N LEU A 190 -7.26 -2.66 15.31
CA LEU A 190 -7.18 -2.67 16.77
C LEU A 190 -5.89 -3.37 17.20
N ASN A 191 -5.24 -2.83 18.24
CA ASN A 191 -4.07 -3.42 18.85
C ASN A 191 -4.45 -3.99 20.22
N VAL A 192 -4.22 -5.28 20.42
CA VAL A 192 -4.43 -5.98 21.69
C VAL A 192 -3.07 -6.24 22.32
N ALA A 193 -2.86 -5.76 23.55
CA ALA A 193 -1.62 -6.02 24.28
C ALA A 193 -1.45 -7.54 24.46
N ALA A 194 -0.28 -8.07 24.11
CA ALA A 194 -0.01 -9.50 24.10
C ALA A 194 1.44 -9.77 24.42
N ASP A 195 1.70 -10.65 25.40
CA ASP A 195 3.01 -11.20 25.64
C ASP A 195 3.36 -12.33 24.63
N ARG A 196 4.47 -13.01 24.87
CA ARG A 196 4.93 -14.06 23.98
C ARG A 196 4.00 -15.27 23.98
N ASP A 197 3.54 -15.67 25.16
CA ASP A 197 2.72 -16.89 25.33
C ASP A 197 1.36 -16.71 24.65
N MET A 198 0.79 -15.50 24.74
CA MET A 198 -0.43 -15.14 24.01
C MET A 198 -0.28 -15.18 22.50
N LYS A 199 0.85 -14.68 22.01
CA LYS A 199 1.13 -14.69 20.56
C LYS A 199 1.27 -16.11 20.02
N GLU A 200 1.83 -17.03 20.83
CA GLU A 200 1.90 -18.45 20.52
C GLU A 200 0.50 -19.08 20.59
N ALA A 201 -0.26 -18.80 21.65
CA ALA A 201 -1.62 -19.31 21.83
C ALA A 201 -2.61 -18.86 20.74
N LEU A 202 -2.40 -17.69 20.14
CA LEU A 202 -3.26 -17.18 19.06
C LEU A 202 -3.40 -18.18 17.89
N HIS A 203 -2.31 -18.86 17.55
CA HIS A 203 -2.27 -19.82 16.43
C HIS A 203 -2.70 -21.22 16.81
N GLU A 204 -2.86 -21.51 18.10
CA GLU A 204 -3.16 -22.84 18.63
C GLU A 204 -4.55 -22.93 19.29
N SER A 205 -5.30 -21.81 19.36
CA SER A 205 -6.61 -21.76 20.01
C SER A 205 -7.75 -22.13 19.07
N PRO A 206 -8.42 -23.28 19.28
CA PRO A 206 -9.60 -23.66 18.51
C PRO A 206 -10.76 -22.66 18.66
N GLU A 207 -10.87 -22.02 19.84
CA GLU A 207 -11.91 -21.02 20.11
C GLU A 207 -11.68 -19.76 19.27
N MET A 208 -10.41 -19.39 19.08
CA MET A 208 -10.08 -18.23 18.24
C MET A 208 -10.28 -18.54 16.76
N GLU A 209 -9.90 -19.74 16.33
CA GLU A 209 -10.14 -20.21 14.96
C GLU A 209 -11.64 -20.20 14.62
N ALA A 210 -12.48 -20.77 15.48
CA ALA A 210 -13.93 -20.76 15.30
C ALA A 210 -14.53 -19.34 15.29
N LEU A 211 -13.98 -18.44 16.11
CA LEU A 211 -14.42 -17.04 16.13
C LEU A 211 -14.04 -16.30 14.84
N ILE A 212 -12.85 -16.58 14.29
CA ILE A 212 -12.42 -16.02 13.01
C ILE A 212 -13.33 -16.52 11.89
N GLU A 213 -13.58 -17.84 11.81
CA GLU A 213 -14.46 -18.44 10.81
C GLU A 213 -15.87 -17.81 10.86
N GLU A 214 -16.47 -17.69 12.06
CA GLU A 214 -17.77 -17.04 12.22
C GLU A 214 -17.77 -15.58 11.71
N CYS A 215 -16.70 -14.84 12.02
CA CYS A 215 -16.57 -13.45 11.55
C CYS A 215 -16.35 -13.37 10.04
N GLU A 216 -15.58 -14.30 9.45
CA GLU A 216 -15.37 -14.42 8.00
C GLU A 216 -16.66 -14.76 7.26
N GLU A 217 -17.48 -15.70 7.80
CA GLU A 217 -18.78 -16.02 7.23
C GLU A 217 -19.73 -14.81 7.22
N ARG A 218 -19.73 -14.00 8.30
CA ARG A 218 -20.54 -12.77 8.36
C ARG A 218 -20.06 -11.69 7.40
N LEU A 219 -18.75 -11.60 7.19
CA LEU A 219 -18.15 -10.62 6.28
C LEU A 219 -18.32 -11.03 4.81
N GLY A 220 -18.30 -12.33 4.53
CA GLY A 220 -18.42 -12.91 3.19
C GLY A 220 -17.41 -12.34 2.21
N ASP A 221 -17.84 -12.14 0.96
CA ASP A 221 -17.02 -11.60 -0.12
C ASP A 221 -16.87 -10.06 -0.08
N THR A 222 -17.40 -9.39 0.96
CA THR A 222 -17.43 -7.93 1.05
C THR A 222 -16.27 -7.35 1.87
N GLY A 223 -15.38 -8.19 2.38
CA GLY A 223 -14.24 -7.76 3.16
C GLY A 223 -13.26 -8.88 3.48
N ARG A 224 -12.36 -8.61 4.42
CA ARG A 224 -11.39 -9.61 4.94
C ARG A 224 -10.98 -9.32 6.38
N ILE A 225 -10.47 -10.35 7.02
CA ILE A 225 -9.89 -10.30 8.36
C ILE A 225 -8.40 -10.63 8.26
N LEU A 226 -7.58 -9.91 9.02
CA LEU A 226 -6.17 -10.22 9.20
C LEU A 226 -5.80 -10.05 10.68
N ILE A 227 -5.48 -11.16 11.35
CA ILE A 227 -5.00 -11.15 12.72
C ILE A 227 -3.56 -11.63 12.72
N ARG A 228 -2.67 -10.85 13.33
CA ARG A 228 -1.26 -11.20 13.38
C ARG A 228 -0.57 -10.73 14.65
N ALA A 229 0.35 -11.52 15.17
CA ALA A 229 1.28 -11.10 16.19
C ALA A 229 2.28 -10.07 15.62
N SER A 230 2.56 -9.00 16.37
CA SER A 230 3.65 -8.08 16.03
C SER A 230 5.00 -8.76 16.33
N GLY A 231 5.95 -8.66 15.38
CA GLY A 231 7.31 -9.20 15.57
C GLY A 231 8.16 -8.37 16.52
N THR A 232 7.89 -7.07 16.63
CA THR A 232 8.72 -6.10 17.37
C THR A 232 8.05 -5.55 18.62
N GLU A 233 6.73 -5.52 18.66
CA GLU A 233 5.94 -4.92 19.76
C GLU A 233 5.17 -6.00 20.54
N PRO A 234 4.91 -5.82 21.83
CA PRO A 234 4.16 -6.76 22.64
C PRO A 234 2.65 -6.63 22.39
N LEU A 235 2.20 -6.94 21.17
CA LEU A 235 0.80 -6.84 20.78
C LEU A 235 0.42 -7.80 19.64
N ILE A 236 -0.89 -8.10 19.56
CA ILE A 236 -1.57 -8.69 18.42
C ILE A 236 -2.32 -7.58 17.68
N ARG A 237 -2.24 -7.57 16.37
CA ARG A 237 -2.97 -6.66 15.49
C ARG A 237 -4.17 -7.37 14.90
N VAL A 238 -5.34 -6.81 15.13
CA VAL A 238 -6.62 -7.26 14.56
C VAL A 238 -7.05 -6.22 13.54
N MET A 239 -7.05 -6.59 12.27
CA MET A 239 -7.46 -5.76 11.15
C MET A 239 -8.68 -6.37 10.48
N VAL A 240 -9.72 -5.56 10.28
CA VAL A 240 -10.89 -5.92 9.50
C VAL A 240 -11.12 -4.84 8.46
N GLU A 241 -11.23 -5.24 7.21
CA GLU A 241 -11.52 -4.36 6.07
C GLU A 241 -12.81 -4.82 5.40
N GLY A 242 -13.58 -3.89 4.86
CA GLY A 242 -14.80 -4.23 4.14
C GLY A 242 -15.62 -3.01 3.75
N GLU A 243 -16.70 -3.26 3.02
CA GLU A 243 -17.58 -2.21 2.47
C GLU A 243 -18.46 -1.56 3.55
N ASP A 244 -18.90 -2.32 4.54
CA ASP A 244 -19.75 -1.84 5.63
C ASP A 244 -18.91 -1.46 6.86
N ALA A 245 -18.76 -0.14 7.07
CA ALA A 245 -17.98 0.42 8.17
C ALA A 245 -18.50 0.04 9.57
N ALA A 246 -19.81 -0.19 9.73
CA ALA A 246 -20.40 -0.60 11.00
C ALA A 246 -20.11 -2.07 11.29
N LEU A 247 -20.27 -2.93 10.29
CA LEU A 247 -19.98 -4.36 10.40
C LEU A 247 -18.50 -4.61 10.70
N ILE A 248 -17.57 -3.97 9.96
CA ILE A 248 -16.14 -4.19 10.19
C ILE A 248 -15.69 -3.73 11.58
N ARG A 249 -16.30 -2.67 12.12
CA ARG A 249 -16.03 -2.22 13.49
C ARG A 249 -16.51 -3.23 14.51
N GLU A 250 -17.75 -3.70 14.39
CA GLU A 250 -18.32 -4.74 15.27
C GLU A 250 -17.44 -5.99 15.28
N LEU A 251 -17.06 -6.48 14.08
CA LEU A 251 -16.23 -7.69 13.96
C LEU A 251 -14.83 -7.48 14.53
N ALA A 252 -14.19 -6.33 14.28
CA ALA A 252 -12.88 -6.01 14.84
C ALA A 252 -12.89 -5.99 16.38
N GLU A 253 -13.90 -5.35 16.98
CA GLU A 253 -14.07 -5.30 18.44
C GLU A 253 -14.31 -6.70 19.02
N ARG A 254 -15.12 -7.51 18.35
CA ARG A 254 -15.40 -8.90 18.77
C ARG A 254 -14.14 -9.77 18.71
N LEU A 255 -13.36 -9.68 17.65
CA LEU A 255 -12.10 -10.40 17.48
C LEU A 255 -11.03 -9.93 18.49
N ALA A 256 -10.95 -8.63 18.74
CA ALA A 256 -10.05 -8.08 19.76
C ALA A 256 -10.40 -8.60 21.16
N ALA A 257 -11.70 -8.62 21.51
CA ALA A 257 -12.17 -9.21 22.78
C ALA A 257 -11.91 -10.72 22.85
N GLY A 258 -11.94 -11.44 21.72
CA GLY A 258 -11.52 -12.85 21.64
C GLY A 258 -10.04 -13.00 21.98
N CYS A 259 -9.17 -12.18 21.39
CA CYS A 259 -7.74 -12.19 21.71
C CYS A 259 -7.47 -11.87 23.18
N GLU A 260 -8.19 -10.92 23.80
CA GLU A 260 -8.04 -10.60 25.22
C GLU A 260 -8.44 -11.75 26.17
N LYS A 261 -9.33 -12.65 25.74
CA LYS A 261 -9.72 -13.84 26.53
C LYS A 261 -8.65 -14.94 26.52
N LEU A 262 -7.79 -14.99 25.52
CA LEU A 262 -6.63 -15.88 25.52
C LEU A 262 -5.63 -15.57 26.63
N LEU A 263 -5.76 -14.38 27.27
CA LEU A 263 -4.97 -13.94 28.42
C LEU A 263 -5.40 -14.52 29.78
N LYS A 264 -6.58 -15.12 29.84
CA LYS A 264 -7.18 -15.56 31.11
C LYS A 264 -7.20 -17.08 31.24
#